data_28c274e72393089432b72da81a78983d
#
_entry.id   28c274e72393089432b72da81a78983d
#
_cell.length_a   1.000
_cell.length_b   1.000
_cell.length_c   1.000
_cell.angle_alpha   90.00
_cell.angle_beta   90.00
_cell.angle_gamma   90.00
#
_symmetry.space_group_name_H-M   'P 1'
#
loop_
_entity.id
_entity.type
_entity.pdbx_description
1 polymer ?
#
loop_
_entity_poly.entity_id
_entity_poly.type
_entity_poly.pdbx_seq_one_letter_code
_entity_poly.pdbx_strand_id
1 'polypeptide(L)'
;MILVTGATGLVGSHLLVQLLQENEEVKALFRSEKQIEKVKNVFAFHNQTALFNKINWVKGDITDIPSLEIAFENISHVYHCAALISF
;
A
#
# COMPACT_ATOMS: atom_id res chain seq x y z
N MET A 1 9.42 -8.39 4.28
CA MET A 1 8.65 -7.18 3.89
C MET A 1 7.36 -7.60 3.21
N ILE A 2 6.29 -6.90 3.47
CA ILE A 2 4.96 -7.18 2.93
C ILE A 2 4.65 -6.19 1.83
N LEU A 3 4.18 -6.68 0.68
CA LEU A 3 3.73 -5.82 -0.41
C LEU A 3 2.20 -5.74 -0.39
N VAL A 4 1.66 -4.53 -0.47
CA VAL A 4 0.21 -4.31 -0.58
C VAL A 4 -0.07 -3.67 -1.93
N THR A 5 -0.83 -4.36 -2.77
CA THR A 5 -1.35 -3.79 -4.02
C THR A 5 -2.77 -3.31 -3.77
N GLY A 6 -3.20 -2.29 -4.50
CA GLY A 6 -4.48 -1.66 -4.21
C GLY A 6 -4.50 -0.93 -2.88
N ALA A 7 -3.31 -0.54 -2.40
CA ALA A 7 -3.13 0.11 -1.10
C ALA A 7 -3.86 1.46 -1.01
N THR A 8 -4.11 2.09 -2.13
CA THR A 8 -4.77 3.41 -2.17
C THR A 8 -6.29 3.32 -2.14
N GLY A 9 -6.84 2.11 -2.24
CA GLY A 9 -8.28 1.91 -2.07
C GLY A 9 -8.67 1.90 -0.59
N LEU A 10 -9.97 1.85 -0.33
CA LEU A 10 -10.48 1.90 1.04
C LEU A 10 -9.99 0.70 1.88
N VAL A 11 -10.13 -0.51 1.34
CA VAL A 11 -9.70 -1.72 2.05
C VAL A 11 -8.19 -1.74 2.24
N GLY A 12 -7.45 -1.42 1.17
CA GLY A 12 -5.99 -1.44 1.21
C GLY A 12 -5.40 -0.43 2.17
N SER A 13 -5.95 0.78 2.22
CA SER A 13 -5.44 1.81 3.14
C SER A 13 -5.67 1.45 4.60
N HIS A 14 -6.82 0.86 4.93
CA HIS A 14 -7.07 0.37 6.29
C HIS A 14 -6.16 -0.79 6.66
N LEU A 15 -5.87 -1.67 5.70
CA LEU A 15 -4.92 -2.75 5.90
C LEU A 15 -3.52 -2.21 6.20
N LEU A 16 -3.10 -1.15 5.51
CA LEU A 16 -1.81 -0.51 5.78
C LEU A 16 -1.74 -0.02 7.23
N VAL A 17 -2.78 0.62 7.72
CA VAL A 17 -2.81 1.08 9.11
C VAL A 17 -2.59 -0.09 10.05
N GLN A 18 -3.34 -1.18 9.85
CA GLN A 18 -3.25 -2.35 10.72
C GLN A 18 -1.86 -2.98 10.69
N LEU A 19 -1.29 -3.19 9.51
CA LEU A 19 0.02 -3.82 9.38
C LEU A 19 1.12 -2.98 10.04
N LEU A 20 1.07 -1.67 9.87
CA LEU A 20 2.06 -0.79 10.47
C LEU A 20 1.90 -0.71 11.99
N GLN A 21 0.67 -0.82 12.50
CA GLN A 21 0.45 -0.91 13.95
C GLN A 21 1.06 -2.18 14.55
N GLU A 22 1.18 -3.23 13.74
CA GLU A 22 1.80 -4.49 14.14
C GLU A 22 3.31 -4.49 13.95
N ASN A 23 3.91 -3.34 13.62
CA ASN A 23 5.33 -3.16 13.37
C ASN A 23 5.85 -3.95 12.16
N GLU A 24 4.99 -4.23 11.19
CA GLU A 24 5.41 -4.86 9.97
C GLU A 24 6.06 -3.86 9.02
N GLU A 25 7.04 -4.32 8.25
CA GLU A 25 7.61 -3.52 7.17
C GLU A 25 6.75 -3.69 5.92
N VAL A 26 6.26 -2.58 5.39
CA VAL A 26 5.26 -2.59 4.32
C VAL A 26 5.74 -1.77 3.13
N LYS A 27 5.61 -2.37 1.94
CA LYS A 27 5.79 -1.70 0.67
C LYS A 27 4.41 -1.56 0.02
N ALA A 28 4.06 -0.37 -0.42
CA ALA A 28 2.76 -0.11 -1.03
C ALA A 28 2.93 0.34 -2.47
N LEU A 29 2.16 -0.27 -3.37
CA LEU A 29 2.18 0.05 -4.79
C LEU A 29 1.17 1.17 -5.06
N PHE A 30 1.58 2.18 -5.82
CA PHE A 30 0.69 3.26 -6.22
C PHE A 30 0.88 3.61 -7.70
N ARG A 31 -0.16 4.16 -8.32
CA ARG A 31 -0.11 4.59 -9.72
C ARG A 31 0.02 6.10 -9.86
N SER A 32 -0.66 6.84 -8.98
CA SER A 32 -0.70 8.30 -9.03
C SER A 32 -0.44 8.87 -7.65
N GLU A 33 0.34 9.92 -7.59
CA GLU A 33 0.65 10.59 -6.31
C GLU A 33 -0.60 11.14 -5.63
N LYS A 34 -1.64 11.46 -6.37
CA LYS A 34 -2.91 11.92 -5.81
C LYS A 34 -3.55 10.85 -4.91
N GLN A 35 -3.30 9.58 -5.20
CA GLN A 35 -3.83 8.48 -4.42
C GLN A 35 -3.16 8.40 -3.05
N ILE A 36 -1.90 8.80 -2.96
CA ILE A 36 -1.17 8.80 -1.70
C ILE A 36 -1.81 9.77 -0.71
N GLU A 37 -2.31 10.92 -1.19
CA GLU A 37 -3.02 11.86 -0.35
C GLU A 37 -4.25 11.25 0.30
N LYS A 38 -4.98 10.42 -0.41
CA LYS A 38 -6.14 9.73 0.14
C LYS A 38 -5.76 8.80 1.28
N VAL A 39 -4.64 8.10 1.13
CA VAL A 39 -4.13 7.22 2.18
C VAL A 39 -3.70 8.03 3.39
N LYS A 40 -3.05 9.16 3.16
CA LYS A 40 -2.64 10.06 4.24
C LYS A 40 -3.85 10.50 5.07
N ASN A 41 -4.96 10.81 4.42
CA ASN A 41 -6.19 11.20 5.10
C ASN A 41 -6.76 10.06 5.95
N VAL A 42 -6.68 8.82 5.47
CA VAL A 42 -7.11 7.66 6.25
C VAL A 42 -6.26 7.52 7.51
N PHE A 43 -4.95 7.67 7.41
CA PHE A 43 -4.07 7.61 8.56
C PHE A 43 -4.36 8.73 9.56
N ALA A 44 -4.65 9.93 9.07
CA ALA A 44 -5.02 11.05 9.93
C ALA A 44 -6.33 10.78 10.67
N PHE A 45 -7.30 10.17 9.99
CA PHE A 45 -8.58 9.79 10.59
C PHE A 45 -8.38 8.83 11.77
N HIS A 46 -7.40 7.93 11.67
CA HIS A 46 -7.08 6.97 12.74
C HIS A 46 -6.07 7.50 13.75
N ASN A 47 -5.68 8.77 13.65
CA ASN A 47 -4.64 9.36 14.49
C ASN A 47 -3.31 8.61 14.39
N GLN A 48 -2.98 8.13 13.20
CA GLN A 48 -1.78 7.34 12.95
C GLN A 48 -0.87 7.97 11.89
N THR A 49 -0.84 9.29 11.83
CA THR A 49 -0.02 10.00 10.84
C THR A 49 1.46 9.66 10.93
N ALA A 50 1.95 9.35 12.12
CA ALA A 50 3.35 8.95 12.29
C ALA A 50 3.66 7.65 11.54
N LEU A 51 2.71 6.72 11.49
CA LEU A 51 2.89 5.45 10.78
C LEU A 51 2.89 5.63 9.27
N PHE A 52 2.20 6.64 8.76
CA PHE A 52 2.17 6.91 7.33
C PHE A 52 3.59 7.10 6.77
N ASN A 53 4.47 7.71 7.54
CA ASN A 53 5.84 7.97 7.11
C ASN A 53 6.69 6.70 7.06
N LYS A 54 6.21 5.60 7.58
CA LYS A 54 6.91 4.31 7.55
C LYS A 54 6.58 3.47 6.33
N ILE A 55 5.63 3.92 5.50
CA ILE A 55 5.27 3.20 4.28
C ILE A 55 6.35 3.38 3.23
N ASN A 56 6.80 2.28 2.63
CA ASN A 56 7.70 2.31 1.49
C ASN A 56 6.88 2.34 0.21
N TRP A 57 6.72 3.52 -0.36
CA TRP A 57 5.93 3.70 -1.57
C TRP A 57 6.72 3.32 -2.80
N VAL A 58 6.11 2.52 -3.67
CA VAL A 58 6.70 2.13 -4.95
C VAL A 58 5.70 2.45 -6.05
N LYS A 59 6.14 3.24 -7.03
CA LYS A 59 5.31 3.56 -8.17
C LYS A 59 5.29 2.39 -9.14
N GLY A 60 4.10 1.96 -9.54
CA GLY A 60 3.96 0.88 -10.48
C GLY A 60 2.50 0.62 -10.82
N ASP A 61 2.31 -0.19 -11.86
CA ASP A 61 1.00 -0.56 -12.35
C ASP A 61 0.93 -2.08 -12.41
N ILE A 62 -0.16 -2.68 -11.93
CA ILE A 62 -0.32 -4.13 -11.98
C ILE A 62 -0.35 -4.68 -13.40
N THR A 63 -0.54 -3.82 -14.40
CA THR A 63 -0.48 -4.21 -15.81
C THR A 63 0.91 -4.04 -16.40
N ASP A 64 1.85 -3.48 -15.67
CA ASP A 64 3.23 -3.25 -16.12
C ASP A 64 4.16 -4.25 -15.44
N ILE A 65 4.53 -5.30 -16.15
CA ILE A 65 5.34 -6.39 -15.60
C ILE A 65 6.69 -5.92 -15.05
N PRO A 66 7.46 -5.07 -15.75
CA PRO A 66 8.72 -4.60 -15.18
C PRO A 66 8.57 -3.86 -13.83
N SER A 67 7.53 -3.05 -13.67
CA SER A 67 7.32 -2.37 -12.40
C SER A 67 6.93 -3.33 -11.29
N LEU A 68 6.20 -4.41 -11.62
CA LEU A 68 5.86 -5.45 -10.65
C LEU A 68 7.10 -6.23 -10.20
N GLU A 69 8.02 -6.53 -11.11
CA GLU A 69 9.25 -7.23 -10.76
C GLU A 69 10.05 -6.45 -9.73
N ILE A 70 10.15 -5.14 -9.92
CA ILE A 70 10.85 -4.28 -8.96
C ILE A 70 10.09 -4.26 -7.62
N ALA A 71 8.78 -4.16 -7.67
CA ALA A 71 7.96 -4.13 -6.45
C ALA A 71 8.06 -5.41 -5.66
N PHE A 72 8.25 -6.57 -6.31
CA PHE A 72 8.33 -7.86 -5.63
C PHE A 72 9.70 -8.17 -5.02
N GLU A 73 10.69 -7.33 -5.22
CA GLU A 73 12.01 -7.57 -4.62
C GLU A 73 11.91 -7.59 -3.09
N ASN A 74 12.50 -8.62 -2.47
CA ASN A 74 12.54 -8.80 -1.01
C ASN A 74 11.16 -8.91 -0.34
N ILE A 75 10.16 -9.36 -1.07
CA ILE A 75 8.81 -9.50 -0.54
C ILE A 75 8.57 -10.94 -0.08
N SER A 76 8.08 -11.08 1.15
CA SER A 76 7.70 -12.38 1.72
C SER A 76 6.20 -12.66 1.61
N HIS A 77 5.36 -11.64 1.65
CA HIS A 77 3.90 -11.77 1.57
C HIS A 77 3.33 -10.67 0.68
N VAL A 78 2.26 -11.00 -0.03
CA VAL A 78 1.55 -10.05 -0.87
C VAL A 78 0.08 -10.02 -0.48
N TYR A 79 -0.44 -8.83 -0.18
CA TYR A 79 -1.88 -8.60 -0.03
C TYR A 79 -2.38 -7.89 -1.27
N HIS A 80 -3.21 -8.56 -2.03
CA HIS A 80 -3.72 -8.05 -3.29
C HIS A 80 -5.15 -7.54 -3.12
N CYS A 81 -5.28 -6.25 -2.82
CA CYS A 81 -6.57 -5.64 -2.54
C CYS A 81 -7.29 -5.12 -3.78
N ALA A 82 -6.55 -4.86 -4.85
CA ALA A 82 -7.11 -4.27 -6.05
C ALA A 82 -8.20 -5.11 -6.70
N ALA A 83 -8.07 -6.43 -6.63
CA ALA A 83 -9.01 -7.34 -7.27
C ALA A 83 -10.39 -7.34 -6.65
N LEU A 84 -10.53 -6.81 -5.44
CA LEU A 84 -11.81 -6.82 -4.72
C LEU A 84 -12.80 -5.80 -5.27
N ILE A 85 -12.36 -4.93 -6.14
CA ILE A 85 -13.16 -3.79 -6.62
C ILE A 85 -13.82 -4.10 -7.96
N SER A 86 -13.48 -5.23 -8.57
CA SER A 86 -13.86 -5.52 -9.95
C SER A 86 -15.31 -5.97 -10.11
N PHE A 87 -16.02 -6.06 -9.05
CA PHE A 87 -17.39 -6.57 -9.11
C PHE A 87 -18.40 -5.48 -8.80
#